data_b275b4e7c945288e104c25120c17c383
#
_entry.id   b275b4e7c945288e104c25120c17c383
#
_cell.length_a   1.000
_cell.length_b   1.000
_cell.length_c   1.000
_cell.angle_alpha   90.00
_cell.angle_beta   90.00
_cell.angle_gamma   90.00
#
_symmetry.space_group_name_H-M   'P 1'
#
loop_
_entity.id
_entity.type
_entity.pdbx_description
1 polymer ?
#
loop_
_entity_poly.entity_id
_entity_poly.type
_entity_poly.pdbx_seq_one_letter_code
_entity_poly.pdbx_strand_id
1 'polypeptide(L)' 'MVCAADFQLIGGQLYKLGPDEILRRYVMEHERHIILAEAHEGLAGGHYAGSATTKKILCAGLWWPTLHKEAK' A
#
# COMPACT_ATOMS: atom_id res chain seq x y z
N MET A 1 3.05 23.13 5.49
CA MET A 1 2.88 22.77 5.11
C MET A 1 3.02 21.89 4.25
N VAL A 2 3.25 21.49 4.01
CA VAL A 2 3.71 20.65 3.16
C VAL A 2 3.17 19.32 3.04
N CYS A 3 2.33 18.90 3.92
CA CYS A 3 1.73 17.60 3.87
C CYS A 3 0.92 17.37 2.63
N ALA A 4 0.31 18.41 2.12
CA ALA A 4 -0.51 18.28 0.94
C ALA A 4 0.28 17.87 -0.28
N ALA A 5 1.59 18.15 -0.25
CA ALA A 5 2.42 17.83 -1.40
C ALA A 5 2.68 16.34 -1.55
N ASP A 6 2.38 15.55 -0.53
CA ASP A 6 2.62 14.12 -0.60
C ASP A 6 1.63 13.39 -1.50
N PHE A 7 0.53 14.03 -1.85
CA PHE A 7 -0.48 13.39 -2.67
C PHE A 7 -0.58 14.07 -4.03
N GLN A 8 -0.82 13.27 -5.05
CA GLN A 8 -0.98 13.78 -6.40
C GLN A 8 -2.16 13.10 -7.08
N LEU A 9 -2.92 13.90 -7.81
CA LEU A 9 -4.06 13.37 -8.57
C LEU A 9 -3.66 13.36 -10.03
N ILE A 10 -3.60 12.17 -10.60
CA ILE A 10 -3.18 11.99 -11.99
C ILE A 10 -4.22 11.15 -12.70
N GLY A 11 -4.85 11.72 -13.74
CA GLY A 11 -5.83 11.00 -14.50
C GLY A 11 -6.99 10.47 -13.68
N GLY A 12 -7.38 11.22 -12.66
CA GLY A 12 -8.49 10.81 -11.81
C GLY A 12 -8.11 9.82 -10.72
N GLN A 13 -6.84 9.44 -10.65
CA GLN A 13 -6.35 8.49 -9.65
C GLN A 13 -5.42 9.20 -8.66
N LEU A 14 -5.64 8.97 -7.37
CA LEU A 14 -4.83 9.58 -6.32
C LEU A 14 -3.59 8.73 -6.06
N TYR A 15 -2.45 9.39 -5.94
CA TYR A 15 -1.17 8.75 -5.66
C TYR A 15 -0.53 9.37 -4.43
N LYS A 16 0.24 8.59 -3.73
CA LYS A 16 0.99 9.04 -2.56
C LYS A 16 2.48 8.97 -2.88
N LEU A 17 3.17 10.09 -2.66
CA LEU A 17 4.62 10.14 -2.83
C LEU A 17 5.27 9.76 -1.51
N GLY A 18 6.01 8.67 -1.51
CA GLY A 18 6.67 8.20 -0.31
C GLY A 18 8.01 8.90 -0.09
N PRO A 19 8.62 8.66 1.08
CA PRO A 19 9.91 9.25 1.40
C PRO A 19 11.03 8.74 0.48
N ASP A 20 10.80 7.63 -0.19
CA ASP A 20 11.74 7.10 -1.17
C ASP A 20 11.49 7.69 -2.56
N GLU A 21 10.61 8.68 -2.64
CA GLU A 21 10.28 9.38 -3.88
C GLU A 21 9.58 8.49 -4.91
N ILE A 22 8.94 7.44 -4.45
CA ILE A 22 8.18 6.56 -5.32
C ILE A 22 6.70 6.88 -5.16
N LEU A 23 6.04 7.13 -6.29
CA LEU A 23 4.60 7.34 -6.28
C LEU A 23 3.90 6.00 -6.23
N ARG A 24 2.99 5.87 -5.26
CA ARG A 24 2.21 4.66 -5.11
C ARG A 24 0.73 5.00 -5.20
N ARG A 25 -0.03 4.12 -5.84
CA ARG A 25 -1.46 4.35 -6.01
C ARG A 25 -2.17 4.24 -4.66
N TYR A 26 -3.02 5.20 -4.36
CA TYR A 26 -3.82 5.18 -3.15
C TYR A 26 -4.94 4.17 -3.34
N VAL A 27 -4.98 3.16 -2.49
CA VAL A 27 -5.97 2.09 -2.58
C VAL A 27 -7.22 2.49 -1.80
N MET A 28 -8.36 2.43 -2.46
CA MET A 28 -9.63 2.75 -1.81
C MET A 28 -10.03 1.62 -0.87
N GLU A 29 -10.85 1.97 0.10
CA GLU A 29 -11.20 1.04 1.17
C GLU A 29 -11.78 -0.27 0.65
N HIS A 30 -12.61 -0.20 -0.37
CA HIS A 30 -13.29 -1.38 -0.88
C HIS A 30 -12.35 -2.36 -1.59
N GLU A 31 -11.14 -1.91 -1.94
CA GLU A 31 -10.17 -2.78 -2.63
C GLU A 31 -9.16 -3.39 -1.68
N ARG A 32 -9.05 -2.85 -0.47
CA ARG A 32 -7.95 -3.21 0.42
C ARG A 32 -7.95 -4.68 0.82
N HIS A 33 -9.10 -5.22 1.14
CA HIS A 33 -9.15 -6.60 1.59
C HIS A 33 -8.80 -7.57 0.47
N ILE A 34 -9.12 -7.24 -0.76
CA ILE A 34 -8.77 -8.08 -1.90
C ILE A 34 -7.26 -8.08 -2.09
N ILE A 35 -6.66 -6.90 -2.02
CA ILE A 35 -5.22 -6.77 -2.18
C ILE A 35 -4.48 -7.50 -1.05
N LEU A 36 -4.99 -7.35 0.18
CA LEU A 36 -4.39 -8.04 1.31
C LEU A 36 -4.47 -9.56 1.15
N ALA A 37 -5.62 -10.06 0.71
CA ALA A 37 -5.79 -11.49 0.52
C ALA A 37 -4.83 -12.02 -0.53
N GLU A 38 -4.68 -11.31 -1.63
CA GLU A 38 -3.77 -11.73 -2.68
C GLU A 38 -2.32 -11.70 -2.24
N ALA A 39 -1.96 -10.70 -1.46
CA ALA A 39 -0.59 -10.57 -0.96
C ALA A 39 -0.28 -11.69 0.03
N HIS A 40 -1.24 -12.02 0.89
CA HIS A 40 -1.06 -13.10 1.84
C HIS A 40 -0.92 -14.45 1.17
N GLU A 41 -1.68 -14.66 0.11
CA GLU A 41 -1.64 -15.93 -0.61
C GLU A 41 -0.27 -16.24 -1.19
N GLY A 42 0.43 -15.21 -1.60
CA GLY A 42 1.73 -15.40 -2.21
C GLY A 42 2.87 -15.68 -1.26
N LEU A 43 2.58 -15.74 0.04
CA LEU A 43 3.62 -15.91 1.05
C LEU A 43 3.55 -17.29 1.68
N ALA A 44 4.69 -17.96 1.73
CA ALA A 44 4.80 -19.25 2.38
C ALA A 44 5.11 -19.03 3.85
N GLY A 45 4.51 -19.83 4.71
CA GLY A 45 4.72 -19.69 6.14
C GLY A 45 3.95 -18.49 6.65
N GLY A 46 3.92 -18.21 7.90
CA GLY A 46 3.10 -17.14 8.41
C GLY A 46 3.75 -16.26 9.43
N HIS A 47 4.99 -16.55 9.78
CA HIS A 47 5.60 -15.86 10.89
C HIS A 47 5.81 -14.37 10.65
N TYR A 48 6.15 -14.01 9.46
CA TYR A 48 6.44 -12.62 9.14
C TYR A 48 5.46 -12.06 8.15
N ALA A 49 4.28 -12.63 8.13
CA ALA A 49 3.29 -12.29 7.12
C ALA A 49 2.96 -10.80 7.10
N GLY A 50 2.84 -10.19 8.27
CA GLY A 50 2.50 -8.78 8.32
C GLY A 50 3.52 -7.90 7.62
N SER A 51 4.78 -8.07 7.98
CA SER A 51 5.85 -7.28 7.40
C SER A 51 6.07 -7.60 5.93
N ALA A 52 6.06 -8.88 5.60
CA ALA A 52 6.28 -9.30 4.21
C ALA A 52 5.10 -8.89 3.33
N THR A 53 3.89 -8.96 3.85
CA THR A 53 2.71 -8.55 3.12
C THR A 53 2.76 -7.05 2.80
N THR A 54 3.12 -6.24 3.80
CA THR A 54 3.26 -4.81 3.61
C THR A 54 4.28 -4.51 2.52
N LYS A 55 5.44 -5.15 2.61
CA LYS A 55 6.50 -4.91 1.66
C LYS A 55 6.08 -5.31 0.24
N LYS A 56 5.38 -6.42 0.11
CA LYS A 56 4.92 -6.89 -1.18
C LYS A 56 3.96 -5.89 -1.80
N ILE A 57 3.05 -5.35 -1.01
CA ILE A 57 2.09 -4.37 -1.50
C ILE A 57 2.79 -3.07 -1.90
N LEU A 58 3.73 -2.60 -1.08
CA LEU A 58 4.47 -1.40 -1.41
C LEU A 58 5.29 -1.57 -2.68
N CYS A 59 5.90 -2.73 -2.86
CA CYS A 59 6.68 -3.01 -4.06
C CYS A 59 5.81 -3.07 -5.31
N ALA A 60 4.54 -3.40 -5.12
CA ALA A 60 3.60 -3.42 -6.24
C ALA A 60 3.11 -2.02 -6.60
N GLY A 61 3.55 -1.00 -5.85
CA GLY A 61 3.16 0.36 -6.15
C GLY A 61 1.82 0.75 -5.56
N LEU A 62 1.44 0.14 -4.44
CA LEU A 62 0.15 0.41 -3.79
C LEU A 62 0.37 0.89 -2.37
N TRP A 63 -0.55 1.70 -1.87
CA TRP A 63 -0.43 2.24 -0.53
C TRP A 63 -1.78 2.74 -0.03
N TRP A 64 -1.98 2.68 1.30
CA TRP A 64 -3.07 3.38 1.98
C TRP A 64 -2.64 3.62 3.42
N PRO A 65 -3.30 4.58 4.13
CA PRO A 65 -2.78 5.02 5.44
C PRO A 65 -2.68 3.95 6.52
N THR A 66 -3.55 2.96 6.49
CA THR A 66 -3.55 1.93 7.53
C THR A 66 -2.93 0.62 7.06
N LEU A 67 -2.12 0.67 5.99
CA LEU A 67 -1.55 -0.54 5.40
C LEU A 67 -0.79 -1.39 6.42
N HIS A 68 0.12 -0.78 7.17
CA HIS A 68 0.93 -1.53 8.12
C HIS A 68 0.06 -2.19 9.18
N LYS A 69 -0.97 -1.51 9.62
CA LYS A 69 -1.86 -2.02 10.65
C LYS A 69 -2.69 -3.18 10.14
N GLU A 70 -3.19 -3.06 8.92
CA GLU A 70 -4.09 -4.07 8.38
C GLU A 70 -3.38 -5.30 7.83
N ALA A 71 -2.11 -5.16 7.49
CA ALA A 71 -1.35 -6.26 6.93
C ALA A 71 -0.86 -7.27 7.96
N LYS A 72 -0.99 -6.94 9.22
CA LYS A 72 -0.52 -7.84 10.30
C LYS A 72 -1.31 -9.12 10.35
#